data_cd16461582f8d70bb8a25f0a9a87cb9e
#
_entry.id   cd16461582f8d70bb8a25f0a9a87cb9e
#
_cell.length_a   1.000
_cell.length_b   1.000
_cell.length_c   1.000
_cell.angle_alpha   90.00
_cell.angle_beta   90.00
_cell.angle_gamma   90.00
#
_symmetry.space_group_name_H-M   'P 1'
#
loop_
_entity.id
_entity.type
_entity.pdbx_description
1 polymer ?
#
loop_
_entity_poly.entity_id
_entity_poly.type
_entity_poly.pdbx_seq_one_letter_code
_entity_poly.pdbx_strand_id
1 'polypeptide(L)'
;MGEVKEFKSFMKTVGGNEGNKCHYPTRLDTYGCGCTHDCKYCYAKSLLDFRNMWNPLNPSVADIEKIKRKIKKLPSDTPAIRLGGMTDCFQPIEKIHRVTYETIKALNKQKIPYLIVTKSAIVADDEYIEIMDKKLTHIQITVTTTDDERSKTYEKASLPSERIRAIEKLQALGFDVTLRLSPYIPEYVDLDILNNVKCDKILVEFLRVNSWIEKWFDIDYSEYTVKQNSYKHLPLEKKKEYISKITGFKEISVCEDETEAYEYWKNNFNPNKDDCCNLRIN
;
A
#
# COMPACT_ATOMS: atom_id res chain seq x y z
N MET A 1 7.22 21.11 -21.87
CA MET A 1 7.61 20.20 -20.78
C MET A 1 7.45 20.95 -19.46
N GLY A 2 6.54 20.50 -18.58
CA GLY A 2 6.37 21.10 -17.27
C GLY A 2 7.61 20.85 -16.43
N GLU A 3 7.94 21.81 -15.57
CA GLU A 3 9.08 21.75 -14.66
C GLU A 3 8.98 20.51 -13.77
N VAL A 4 10.01 19.63 -13.78
CA VAL A 4 10.06 18.44 -12.92
C VAL A 4 10.24 18.91 -11.48
N LYS A 5 9.20 18.77 -10.65
CA LYS A 5 9.25 19.21 -9.24
C LYS A 5 10.14 18.26 -8.44
N GLU A 6 11.10 18.82 -7.71
CA GLU A 6 11.90 18.05 -6.78
C GLU A 6 11.05 17.60 -5.58
N PHE A 7 11.23 16.36 -5.13
CA PHE A 7 10.54 15.81 -3.98
C PHE A 7 11.51 15.07 -3.05
N LYS A 8 11.07 14.88 -1.82
CA LYS A 8 11.86 14.19 -0.80
C LYS A 8 11.55 12.70 -0.82
N SER A 9 12.47 11.89 -1.38
CA SER A 9 12.30 10.43 -1.49
C SER A 9 12.17 9.74 -0.12
N PHE A 10 13.02 10.07 0.86
CA PHE A 10 12.90 9.53 2.21
C PHE A 10 12.06 10.43 3.09
N MET A 11 10.98 9.88 3.63
CA MET A 11 10.13 10.54 4.60
C MET A 11 10.07 9.72 5.89
N LYS A 12 10.17 10.40 7.04
CA LYS A 12 9.74 9.84 8.31
C LYS A 12 8.30 10.30 8.53
N THR A 13 7.45 9.40 8.97
CA THR A 13 6.13 9.79 9.44
C THR A 13 6.32 10.58 10.74
N VAL A 14 6.06 11.87 10.69
CA VAL A 14 6.28 12.77 11.83
C VAL A 14 4.91 13.20 12.31
N GLY A 15 4.54 12.79 13.50
CA GLY A 15 3.37 13.30 14.18
C GLY A 15 2.03 13.01 13.50
N GLY A 16 0.97 13.07 14.25
CA GLY A 16 -0.38 12.71 13.82
C GLY A 16 -0.73 11.27 14.16
N ASN A 17 -2.01 10.97 14.15
CA ASN A 17 -2.53 9.67 14.60
C ASN A 17 -1.97 8.49 13.77
N GLU A 18 -1.80 8.67 12.47
CA GLU A 18 -1.27 7.65 11.58
C GLU A 18 0.21 7.34 11.85
N GLY A 19 1.03 8.37 12.11
CA GLY A 19 2.45 8.21 12.36
C GLY A 19 2.77 7.46 13.66
N ASN A 20 1.92 7.61 14.66
CA ASN A 20 2.09 6.95 15.96
C ASN A 20 1.61 5.50 15.97
N LYS A 21 0.87 5.07 14.95
CA LYS A 21 0.27 3.74 14.86
C LYS A 21 1.00 2.80 13.91
N CYS A 22 1.87 3.33 13.03
CA CYS A 22 2.57 2.53 12.04
C CYS A 22 3.99 2.21 12.50
N HIS A 23 4.35 0.91 12.56
CA HIS A 23 5.70 0.44 12.92
C HIS A 23 6.76 0.75 11.86
N TYR A 24 6.35 1.13 10.65
CA TYR A 24 7.24 1.42 9.53
C TYR A 24 7.30 2.92 9.27
N PRO A 25 7.97 3.70 10.16
CA PRO A 25 7.94 5.17 10.10
C PRO A 25 8.76 5.71 8.94
N THR A 26 9.74 4.95 8.43
CA THR A 26 10.55 5.37 7.29
C THR A 26 9.89 4.90 6.01
N ARG A 27 9.49 5.86 5.18
CA ARG A 27 8.95 5.63 3.84
C ARG A 27 9.94 6.10 2.81
N LEU A 28 10.08 5.34 1.72
CA LEU A 28 10.89 5.68 0.58
C LEU A 28 10.03 5.64 -0.68
N ASP A 29 9.87 6.79 -1.32
CA ASP A 29 9.23 6.92 -2.61
C ASP A 29 10.30 7.05 -3.70
N THR A 30 10.29 6.15 -4.67
CA THR A 30 11.18 6.15 -5.84
C THR A 30 10.65 7.06 -6.94
N TYR A 31 9.36 7.34 -6.89
CA TYR A 31 8.65 8.30 -7.74
C TYR A 31 7.85 9.23 -6.85
N GLY A 32 7.58 10.46 -7.29
CA GLY A 32 6.90 11.45 -6.48
C GLY A 32 6.12 12.47 -7.30
N CYS A 33 5.43 13.38 -6.63
CA CYS A 33 4.66 14.46 -7.24
C CYS A 33 3.66 13.97 -8.30
N GLY A 34 3.19 12.74 -8.19
CA GLY A 34 2.24 12.10 -9.09
C GLY A 34 2.34 10.59 -9.06
N CYS A 35 1.26 9.94 -9.47
CA CYS A 35 1.17 8.49 -9.63
C CYS A 35 0.28 8.18 -10.82
N THR A 36 0.82 7.46 -11.81
CA THR A 36 0.10 7.13 -13.05
C THR A 36 -1.09 6.21 -12.82
N HIS A 37 -1.19 5.56 -11.65
CA HIS A 37 -2.38 4.78 -11.28
C HIS A 37 -3.62 5.64 -11.08
N ASP A 38 -3.49 6.93 -10.81
CA ASP A 38 -4.54 7.97 -10.77
C ASP A 38 -5.84 7.52 -10.08
N CYS A 39 -5.70 6.88 -8.92
CA CYS A 39 -6.84 6.35 -8.18
C CYS A 39 -7.73 7.48 -7.64
N LYS A 40 -9.05 7.39 -7.84
CA LYS A 40 -10.01 8.41 -7.38
C LYS A 40 -10.12 8.52 -5.84
N TYR A 41 -9.83 7.45 -5.13
CA TYR A 41 -9.83 7.39 -3.65
C TYR A 41 -8.47 7.73 -3.01
N CYS A 42 -7.51 8.25 -3.78
CA CYS A 42 -6.12 8.41 -3.30
C CYS A 42 -5.97 9.55 -2.28
N TYR A 43 -5.58 9.21 -1.05
CA TYR A 43 -5.29 10.19 -0.02
C TYR A 43 -4.08 11.08 -0.37
N ALA A 44 -3.08 10.52 -1.05
CA ALA A 44 -1.89 11.28 -1.44
C ALA A 44 -2.21 12.36 -2.47
N LYS A 45 -3.14 12.07 -3.40
CA LYS A 45 -3.67 13.05 -4.34
C LYS A 45 -4.29 14.23 -3.58
N SER A 46 -5.15 13.98 -2.59
CA SER A 46 -5.79 15.07 -1.82
C SER A 46 -4.80 15.95 -1.08
N LEU A 47 -3.68 15.39 -0.61
CA LEU A 47 -2.64 16.12 0.12
C LEU A 47 -1.69 16.91 -0.80
N LEU A 48 -1.40 16.40 -2.00
CA LEU A 48 -0.42 16.97 -2.93
C LEU A 48 -1.05 17.90 -3.95
N ASP A 49 -2.27 17.63 -4.40
CA ASP A 49 -3.01 18.45 -5.34
C ASP A 49 -3.31 19.84 -4.76
N PHE A 50 -3.73 19.90 -3.50
CA PHE A 50 -3.91 21.14 -2.76
C PHE A 50 -2.64 22.05 -2.76
N ARG A 51 -1.46 21.42 -2.85
CA ARG A 51 -0.16 22.11 -2.88
C ARG A 51 0.35 22.37 -4.31
N ASN A 52 -0.46 22.12 -5.32
CA ASN A 52 -0.05 22.12 -6.74
C ASN A 52 1.17 21.22 -7.03
N MET A 53 1.29 20.12 -6.29
CA MET A 53 2.39 19.15 -6.38
C MET A 53 1.94 17.79 -6.94
N TRP A 54 0.78 17.72 -7.58
CA TRP A 54 0.27 16.46 -8.14
C TRP A 54 0.19 16.53 -9.67
N ASN A 55 0.93 15.66 -10.34
CA ASN A 55 0.85 15.47 -11.79
C ASN A 55 0.91 13.96 -12.11
N PRO A 56 -0.24 13.28 -12.25
CA PRO A 56 -0.26 11.85 -12.51
C PRO A 56 0.25 11.46 -13.89
N LEU A 57 0.22 12.39 -14.87
CA LEU A 57 0.70 12.14 -16.22
C LEU A 57 2.22 12.21 -16.35
N ASN A 58 2.89 12.89 -15.42
CA ASN A 58 4.34 13.06 -15.43
C ASN A 58 4.91 13.05 -13.99
N PRO A 59 4.95 11.89 -13.32
CA PRO A 59 5.54 11.77 -11.99
C PRO A 59 7.03 12.15 -12.00
N SER A 60 7.49 12.73 -10.90
CA SER A 60 8.92 13.01 -10.71
C SER A 60 9.67 11.72 -10.39
N VAL A 61 10.88 11.60 -10.91
CA VAL A 61 11.78 10.45 -10.71
C VAL A 61 12.84 10.81 -9.66
N ALA A 62 13.03 9.94 -8.67
CA ALA A 62 14.04 10.18 -7.64
C ALA A 62 15.48 9.99 -8.17
N ASP A 63 16.41 10.76 -7.61
CA ASP A 63 17.84 10.57 -7.86
C ASP A 63 18.32 9.30 -7.14
N ILE A 64 18.58 8.24 -7.90
CA ILE A 64 19.01 6.96 -7.38
C ILE A 64 20.34 7.03 -6.63
N GLU A 65 21.26 7.90 -7.05
CA GLU A 65 22.54 8.03 -6.37
C GLU A 65 22.39 8.72 -5.00
N LYS A 66 21.44 9.65 -4.87
CA LYS A 66 21.07 10.19 -3.55
C LYS A 66 20.44 9.10 -2.65
N ILE A 67 19.58 8.26 -3.21
CA ILE A 67 18.97 7.13 -2.48
C ILE A 67 20.07 6.16 -2.01
N LYS A 68 20.95 5.68 -2.89
CA LYS A 68 22.05 4.75 -2.56
C LYS A 68 22.97 5.31 -1.46
N ARG A 69 23.36 6.59 -1.56
CA ARG A 69 24.19 7.25 -0.53
C ARG A 69 23.49 7.29 0.84
N LYS A 70 22.18 7.48 0.85
CA LYS A 70 21.40 7.52 2.09
C LYS A 70 21.24 6.12 2.70
N ILE A 71 20.91 5.12 1.89
CA ILE A 71 20.83 3.71 2.32
C ILE A 71 22.15 3.26 2.95
N LYS A 72 23.30 3.59 2.33
CA LYS A 72 24.62 3.23 2.85
C LYS A 72 24.91 3.80 4.26
N LYS A 73 24.23 4.88 4.65
CA LYS A 73 24.40 5.53 5.96
C LYS A 73 23.41 5.08 7.01
N LEU A 74 22.47 4.19 6.67
CA LEU A 74 21.50 3.70 7.62
C LEU A 74 22.15 2.72 8.59
N PRO A 75 21.76 2.72 9.87
CA PRO A 75 22.19 1.72 10.85
C PRO A 75 21.79 0.30 10.41
N SER A 76 22.56 -0.70 10.84
CA SER A 76 22.30 -2.12 10.53
C SER A 76 21.00 -2.66 11.17
N ASP A 77 20.55 -2.03 12.24
CA ASP A 77 19.30 -2.32 12.95
C ASP A 77 18.11 -1.48 12.46
N THR A 78 18.25 -0.86 11.27
CA THR A 78 17.15 -0.09 10.68
C THR A 78 15.92 -0.99 10.49
N PRO A 79 14.75 -0.61 11.04
CA PRO A 79 13.50 -1.31 10.79
C PRO A 79 13.15 -1.35 9.30
N ALA A 80 12.26 -2.25 8.91
CA ALA A 80 11.83 -2.38 7.52
C ALA A 80 11.41 -1.02 6.93
N ILE A 81 12.01 -0.67 5.78
CA ILE A 81 11.69 0.55 5.04
C ILE A 81 10.49 0.29 4.14
N ARG A 82 9.43 1.08 4.28
CA ARG A 82 8.27 0.98 3.40
C ARG A 82 8.55 1.67 2.07
N LEU A 83 8.51 0.91 0.99
CA LEU A 83 8.49 1.41 -0.39
C LEU A 83 7.05 1.67 -0.82
N GLY A 84 6.80 2.82 -1.45
CA GLY A 84 5.45 3.23 -1.83
C GLY A 84 4.68 3.90 -0.68
N GLY A 85 5.16 5.04 -0.22
CA GLY A 85 4.52 5.85 0.83
C GLY A 85 3.42 6.75 0.30
N MET A 86 3.77 7.70 -0.58
CA MET A 86 2.84 8.65 -1.19
C MET A 86 2.46 8.26 -2.62
N THR A 87 3.35 7.54 -3.31
CA THR A 87 3.13 7.07 -4.68
C THR A 87 3.49 5.60 -4.78
N ASP A 88 3.04 4.96 -5.84
CA ASP A 88 3.40 3.56 -6.08
C ASP A 88 4.82 3.47 -6.65
N CYS A 89 5.64 2.59 -6.10
CA CYS A 89 7.01 2.39 -6.54
C CYS A 89 7.12 1.51 -7.80
N PHE A 90 6.06 0.80 -8.17
CA PHE A 90 5.98 -0.04 -9.38
C PHE A 90 5.04 0.54 -10.44
N GLN A 91 4.95 1.86 -10.55
CA GLN A 91 4.27 2.49 -11.66
C GLN A 91 4.90 2.06 -13.01
N PRO A 92 4.18 2.09 -14.15
CA PRO A 92 4.73 1.73 -15.45
C PRO A 92 6.05 2.42 -15.81
N ILE A 93 6.28 3.64 -15.31
CA ILE A 93 7.53 4.41 -15.47
C ILE A 93 8.75 3.68 -14.86
N GLU A 94 8.55 2.75 -13.93
CA GLU A 94 9.62 1.93 -13.35
C GLU A 94 10.31 1.06 -14.41
N LYS A 95 9.58 0.58 -15.43
CA LYS A 95 10.18 -0.18 -16.54
C LYS A 95 11.18 0.63 -17.35
N ILE A 96 11.11 1.97 -17.28
CA ILE A 96 12.00 2.88 -17.99
C ILE A 96 13.17 3.31 -17.11
N HIS A 97 12.88 3.79 -15.89
CA HIS A 97 13.88 4.43 -15.03
C HIS A 97 14.54 3.48 -14.03
N ARG A 98 13.91 2.36 -13.69
CA ARG A 98 14.44 1.30 -12.82
C ARG A 98 14.94 1.77 -11.44
N VAL A 99 14.35 2.84 -10.91
CA VAL A 99 14.78 3.41 -9.62
C VAL A 99 14.44 2.48 -8.46
N THR A 100 13.27 1.81 -8.51
CA THR A 100 12.87 0.82 -7.50
C THR A 100 13.77 -0.41 -7.58
N TYR A 101 14.07 -0.90 -8.78
CA TYR A 101 14.99 -2.01 -9.01
C TYR A 101 16.35 -1.76 -8.35
N GLU A 102 16.97 -0.61 -8.64
CA GLU A 102 18.26 -0.25 -8.06
C GLU A 102 18.18 0.03 -6.55
N THR A 103 17.05 0.52 -6.06
CA THR A 103 16.80 0.71 -4.63
C THR A 103 16.76 -0.63 -3.90
N ILE A 104 16.05 -1.63 -4.43
CA ILE A 104 15.98 -2.99 -3.88
C ILE A 104 17.38 -3.59 -3.78
N LYS A 105 18.18 -3.50 -4.85
CA LYS A 105 19.58 -3.98 -4.85
C LYS A 105 20.41 -3.30 -3.75
N ALA A 106 20.24 -1.98 -3.57
CA ALA A 106 20.96 -1.24 -2.53
C ALA A 106 20.54 -1.66 -1.12
N LEU A 107 19.24 -1.90 -0.86
CA LEU A 107 18.74 -2.38 0.42
C LEU A 107 19.25 -3.79 0.73
N ASN A 108 19.20 -4.71 -0.24
CA ASN A 108 19.73 -6.06 -0.09
C ASN A 108 21.24 -6.06 0.22
N LYS A 109 22.00 -5.19 -0.44
CA LYS A 109 23.45 -5.05 -0.18
C LYS A 109 23.75 -4.61 1.25
N GLN A 110 22.91 -3.78 1.84
CA GLN A 110 23.03 -3.29 3.22
C GLN A 110 22.30 -4.19 4.24
N LYS A 111 21.66 -5.29 3.80
CA LYS A 111 20.86 -6.19 4.65
C LYS A 111 19.73 -5.48 5.40
N ILE A 112 19.14 -4.45 4.80
CA ILE A 112 18.04 -3.70 5.37
C ILE A 112 16.72 -4.31 4.88
N PRO A 113 15.82 -4.75 5.77
CA PRO A 113 14.51 -5.26 5.37
C PRO A 113 13.64 -4.15 4.76
N TYR A 114 12.73 -4.52 3.89
CA TYR A 114 11.82 -3.57 3.25
C TYR A 114 10.44 -4.16 3.00
N LEU A 115 9.45 -3.28 3.05
CA LEU A 115 8.05 -3.57 2.76
C LEU A 115 7.65 -2.85 1.48
N ILE A 116 7.36 -3.61 0.44
CA ILE A 116 6.79 -3.12 -0.82
C ILE A 116 5.28 -3.03 -0.67
N VAL A 117 4.69 -1.86 -0.96
CA VAL A 117 3.24 -1.68 -1.04
C VAL A 117 2.90 -1.17 -2.44
N THR A 118 2.20 -1.98 -3.24
CA THR A 118 1.95 -1.66 -4.65
C THR A 118 0.57 -2.10 -5.14
N LYS A 119 0.08 -1.48 -6.21
CA LYS A 119 -1.07 -1.88 -7.02
C LYS A 119 -0.65 -2.45 -8.39
N SER A 120 0.63 -2.75 -8.55
CA SER A 120 1.18 -3.20 -9.83
C SER A 120 1.59 -4.67 -9.78
N ALA A 121 1.24 -5.41 -10.81
CA ALA A 121 1.70 -6.77 -11.02
C ALA A 121 3.20 -6.84 -11.44
N ILE A 122 3.82 -5.72 -11.84
CA ILE A 122 5.24 -5.62 -12.21
C ILE A 122 6.16 -6.15 -11.10
N VAL A 123 5.77 -6.04 -9.84
CA VAL A 123 6.54 -6.58 -8.71
C VAL A 123 6.81 -8.09 -8.82
N ALA A 124 5.98 -8.82 -9.58
CA ALA A 124 6.11 -10.25 -9.83
C ALA A 124 6.74 -10.58 -11.21
N ASP A 125 7.29 -9.61 -11.93
CA ASP A 125 8.10 -9.86 -13.13
C ASP A 125 9.40 -10.57 -12.71
N ASP A 126 9.90 -11.49 -13.52
CA ASP A 126 11.03 -12.38 -13.17
C ASP A 126 12.29 -11.59 -12.78
N GLU A 127 12.55 -10.48 -13.45
CA GLU A 127 13.70 -9.60 -13.13
C GLU A 127 13.65 -9.03 -11.69
N TYR A 128 12.46 -8.80 -11.11
CA TYR A 128 12.34 -8.36 -9.72
C TYR A 128 12.41 -9.53 -8.76
N ILE A 129 11.83 -10.68 -9.13
CA ILE A 129 11.91 -11.92 -8.35
C ILE A 129 13.38 -12.32 -8.16
N GLU A 130 14.20 -12.23 -9.20
CA GLU A 130 15.62 -12.58 -9.17
C GLU A 130 16.46 -11.73 -8.22
N ILE A 131 16.13 -10.45 -8.08
CA ILE A 131 16.90 -9.54 -7.22
C ILE A 131 16.38 -9.47 -5.77
N MET A 132 15.14 -9.86 -5.51
CA MET A 132 14.57 -9.78 -4.16
C MET A 132 15.13 -10.87 -3.23
N ASP A 133 15.74 -10.46 -2.11
CA ASP A 133 16.14 -11.37 -1.03
C ASP A 133 14.91 -11.72 -0.18
N LYS A 134 14.47 -12.99 -0.20
CA LYS A 134 13.26 -13.45 0.50
C LYS A 134 13.28 -13.23 2.02
N LYS A 135 14.48 -13.10 2.62
CA LYS A 135 14.62 -12.85 4.07
C LYS A 135 14.43 -11.37 4.43
N LEU A 136 14.57 -10.48 3.45
CA LEU A 136 14.50 -9.03 3.63
C LEU A 136 13.23 -8.44 3.03
N THR A 137 12.59 -9.16 2.10
CA THR A 137 11.48 -8.67 1.30
C THR A 137 10.14 -9.05 1.90
N HIS A 138 9.33 -8.04 2.16
CA HIS A 138 7.91 -8.18 2.49
C HIS A 138 7.09 -7.49 1.41
N ILE A 139 6.01 -8.11 0.92
CA ILE A 139 5.26 -7.60 -0.23
C ILE A 139 3.79 -7.52 0.13
N GLN A 140 3.18 -6.34 -0.07
CA GLN A 140 1.75 -6.15 -0.02
C GLN A 140 1.26 -5.71 -1.40
N ILE A 141 0.48 -6.55 -2.07
CA ILE A 141 -0.15 -6.19 -3.33
C ILE A 141 -1.60 -5.82 -3.05
N THR A 142 -1.94 -4.60 -3.43
CA THR A 142 -3.27 -4.03 -3.14
C THR A 142 -4.29 -4.48 -4.17
N VAL A 143 -5.38 -5.08 -3.71
CA VAL A 143 -6.60 -5.38 -4.46
C VAL A 143 -7.73 -4.53 -3.88
N THR A 144 -8.52 -3.88 -4.72
CA THR A 144 -9.61 -2.96 -4.30
C THR A 144 -10.98 -3.43 -4.77
N THR A 145 -11.00 -4.33 -5.71
CA THR A 145 -12.16 -5.03 -6.26
C THR A 145 -11.71 -6.35 -6.86
N THR A 146 -12.63 -7.27 -7.04
CA THR A 146 -12.42 -8.53 -7.76
C THR A 146 -12.88 -8.45 -9.23
N ASP A 147 -13.35 -7.28 -9.67
CA ASP A 147 -13.90 -7.02 -11.01
C ASP A 147 -12.95 -6.10 -11.80
N ASP A 148 -12.37 -6.65 -12.88
CA ASP A 148 -11.42 -5.94 -13.75
C ASP A 148 -12.06 -4.73 -14.44
N GLU A 149 -13.31 -4.83 -14.89
CA GLU A 149 -13.99 -3.71 -15.58
C GLU A 149 -14.35 -2.60 -14.60
N ARG A 150 -14.80 -2.95 -13.41
CA ARG A 150 -15.06 -1.98 -12.35
C ARG A 150 -13.79 -1.22 -11.98
N SER A 151 -12.65 -1.89 -11.86
CA SER A 151 -11.38 -1.23 -11.49
C SER A 151 -11.00 -0.11 -12.45
N LYS A 152 -11.21 -0.28 -13.75
CA LYS A 152 -10.92 0.72 -14.79
C LYS A 152 -11.69 2.02 -14.62
N THR A 153 -12.82 2.00 -13.90
CA THR A 153 -13.65 3.19 -13.70
C THR A 153 -13.04 4.17 -12.69
N TYR A 154 -12.11 3.72 -11.86
CA TYR A 154 -11.60 4.55 -10.76
C TYR A 154 -10.08 4.44 -10.50
N GLU A 155 -9.35 3.52 -11.15
CA GLU A 155 -7.88 3.45 -11.07
C GLU A 155 -7.28 2.93 -12.39
N LYS A 156 -6.02 3.32 -12.67
CA LYS A 156 -5.26 2.92 -13.87
C LYS A 156 -4.09 1.99 -13.52
N ALA A 157 -4.20 1.26 -12.44
CA ALA A 157 -3.21 0.26 -12.01
C ALA A 157 -3.35 -1.04 -12.82
N SER A 158 -2.51 -2.04 -12.55
CA SER A 158 -2.71 -3.39 -13.08
C SER A 158 -4.12 -3.90 -12.74
N LEU A 159 -4.70 -4.73 -13.59
CA LEU A 159 -6.03 -5.27 -13.33
C LEU A 159 -6.06 -6.12 -12.06
N PRO A 160 -7.17 -6.16 -11.30
CA PRO A 160 -7.32 -7.00 -10.13
C PRO A 160 -6.93 -8.46 -10.36
N SER A 161 -7.35 -9.06 -11.47
CA SER A 161 -6.99 -10.43 -11.84
C SER A 161 -5.47 -10.61 -12.04
N GLU A 162 -4.76 -9.60 -12.57
CA GLU A 162 -3.30 -9.63 -12.70
C GLU A 162 -2.60 -9.54 -11.34
N ARG A 163 -3.13 -8.68 -10.44
CA ARG A 163 -2.61 -8.55 -9.08
C ARG A 163 -2.80 -9.83 -8.28
N ILE A 164 -3.96 -10.49 -8.40
CA ILE A 164 -4.22 -11.78 -7.75
C ILE A 164 -3.23 -12.84 -8.26
N ARG A 165 -3.03 -12.96 -9.57
CA ARG A 165 -2.03 -13.88 -10.13
C ARG A 165 -0.60 -13.57 -9.63
N ALA A 166 -0.25 -12.28 -9.49
CA ALA A 166 1.04 -11.88 -8.95
C ALA A 166 1.20 -12.29 -7.47
N ILE A 167 0.15 -12.12 -6.64
CA ILE A 167 0.11 -12.57 -5.25
C ILE A 167 0.35 -14.10 -5.19
N GLU A 168 -0.43 -14.87 -5.95
CA GLU A 168 -0.33 -16.33 -5.96
C GLU A 168 1.04 -16.82 -6.43
N LYS A 169 1.60 -16.20 -7.48
CA LYS A 169 2.96 -16.51 -7.97
C LYS A 169 4.02 -16.29 -6.89
N LEU A 170 4.00 -15.13 -6.25
CA LEU A 170 4.98 -14.80 -5.21
C LEU A 170 4.81 -15.66 -3.95
N GLN A 171 3.56 -15.97 -3.56
CA GLN A 171 3.26 -16.90 -2.47
C GLN A 171 3.82 -18.29 -2.77
N ALA A 172 3.57 -18.83 -3.97
CA ALA A 172 4.08 -20.14 -4.41
C ALA A 172 5.62 -20.19 -4.44
N LEU A 173 6.28 -19.07 -4.74
CA LEU A 173 7.73 -18.95 -4.68
C LEU A 173 8.29 -18.80 -3.26
N GLY A 174 7.44 -18.71 -2.23
CA GLY A 174 7.83 -18.63 -0.82
C GLY A 174 8.27 -17.25 -0.35
N PHE A 175 7.83 -16.17 -1.00
CA PHE A 175 7.96 -14.81 -0.49
C PHE A 175 6.99 -14.56 0.67
N ASP A 176 7.30 -13.62 1.54
CA ASP A 176 6.37 -13.07 2.53
C ASP A 176 5.41 -12.09 1.83
N VAL A 177 4.25 -12.61 1.42
CA VAL A 177 3.25 -11.88 0.62
C VAL A 177 1.96 -11.71 1.41
N THR A 178 1.36 -10.54 1.31
CA THR A 178 0.04 -10.23 1.87
C THR A 178 -0.84 -9.64 0.77
N LEU A 179 -2.04 -10.18 0.59
CA LEU A 179 -3.09 -9.48 -0.14
C LEU A 179 -3.51 -8.26 0.70
N ARG A 180 -3.34 -7.05 0.16
CA ARG A 180 -3.81 -5.83 0.82
C ARG A 180 -5.14 -5.41 0.23
N LEU A 181 -6.23 -5.63 0.94
CA LEU A 181 -7.57 -5.18 0.54
C LEU A 181 -7.75 -3.73 1.00
N SER A 182 -7.35 -2.76 0.15
CA SER A 182 -7.25 -1.34 0.53
C SER A 182 -7.44 -0.37 -0.65
N PRO A 183 -8.48 0.46 -0.62
CA PRO A 183 -9.56 0.44 0.37
C PRO A 183 -10.48 -0.77 0.17
N TYR A 184 -10.99 -1.31 1.27
CA TYR A 184 -12.07 -2.28 1.23
C TYR A 184 -13.41 -1.54 1.12
N ILE A 185 -14.10 -1.79 0.02
CA ILE A 185 -15.46 -1.34 -0.27
C ILE A 185 -16.28 -2.61 -0.50
N PRO A 186 -17.15 -3.01 0.44
CA PRO A 186 -17.74 -4.35 0.44
C PRO A 186 -18.47 -4.72 -0.85
N GLU A 187 -19.22 -3.79 -1.44
CA GLU A 187 -19.97 -4.00 -2.68
C GLU A 187 -19.10 -4.10 -3.94
N TYR A 188 -17.79 -3.87 -3.82
CA TYR A 188 -16.82 -3.99 -4.93
C TYR A 188 -16.12 -5.33 -4.96
N VAL A 189 -16.33 -6.18 -3.95
CA VAL A 189 -15.58 -7.42 -3.76
C VAL A 189 -16.52 -8.62 -3.78
N ASP A 190 -16.32 -9.49 -4.75
CA ASP A 190 -16.88 -10.82 -4.73
C ASP A 190 -16.11 -11.67 -3.72
N LEU A 191 -16.78 -12.07 -2.65
CA LEU A 191 -16.19 -12.82 -1.54
C LEU A 191 -15.81 -14.24 -1.94
N ASP A 192 -16.50 -14.84 -2.91
CA ASP A 192 -16.14 -16.17 -3.40
C ASP A 192 -14.82 -16.13 -4.13
N ILE A 193 -14.58 -15.10 -4.95
CA ILE A 193 -13.28 -14.88 -5.60
C ILE A 193 -12.21 -14.58 -4.55
N LEU A 194 -12.46 -13.62 -3.64
CA LEU A 194 -11.50 -13.20 -2.63
C LEU A 194 -11.06 -14.37 -1.74
N ASN A 195 -12.01 -15.13 -1.19
CA ASN A 195 -11.75 -16.23 -0.26
C ASN A 195 -11.07 -17.45 -0.92
N ASN A 196 -11.02 -17.50 -2.25
CA ASN A 196 -10.31 -18.56 -3.00
C ASN A 196 -8.90 -18.17 -3.45
N VAL A 197 -8.43 -16.93 -3.20
CA VAL A 197 -7.06 -16.49 -3.54
C VAL A 197 -6.05 -17.33 -2.76
N LYS A 198 -5.03 -17.84 -3.45
CA LYS A 198 -3.97 -18.65 -2.84
C LYS A 198 -2.90 -17.75 -2.21
N CYS A 199 -3.25 -17.20 -1.04
CA CYS A 199 -2.40 -16.36 -0.22
C CYS A 199 -2.66 -16.66 1.25
N ASP A 200 -1.61 -16.73 2.07
CA ASP A 200 -1.76 -17.04 3.49
C ASP A 200 -2.28 -15.84 4.31
N LYS A 201 -1.94 -14.62 3.87
CA LYS A 201 -2.19 -13.39 4.64
C LYS A 201 -3.05 -12.40 3.89
N ILE A 202 -3.98 -11.78 4.60
CA ILE A 202 -4.71 -10.60 4.13
C ILE A 202 -4.62 -9.46 5.16
N LEU A 203 -4.40 -8.25 4.67
CA LEU A 203 -4.50 -7.01 5.44
C LEU A 203 -5.64 -6.18 4.87
N VAL A 204 -6.62 -5.88 5.70
CA VAL A 204 -7.80 -5.08 5.32
C VAL A 204 -7.65 -3.66 5.84
N GLU A 205 -7.96 -2.69 4.99
CA GLU A 205 -8.07 -1.28 5.34
C GLU A 205 -9.32 -0.71 4.70
N PHE A 206 -10.27 -0.27 5.52
CA PHE A 206 -11.51 0.33 5.03
C PHE A 206 -11.27 1.71 4.42
N LEU A 207 -12.16 2.13 3.51
CA LEU A 207 -12.09 3.47 2.92
C LEU A 207 -12.25 4.54 4.01
N ARG A 208 -11.36 5.51 4.01
CA ARG A 208 -11.47 6.76 4.76
C ARG A 208 -11.92 7.86 3.81
N VAL A 209 -12.98 8.55 4.15
CA VAL A 209 -13.65 9.49 3.25
C VAL A 209 -13.46 10.92 3.74
N ASN A 210 -12.80 11.76 2.96
CA ASN A 210 -12.76 13.19 3.15
C ASN A 210 -13.53 13.90 2.02
N SER A 211 -13.71 15.21 2.14
CA SER A 211 -14.47 16.01 1.15
C SER A 211 -13.91 15.93 -0.29
N TRP A 212 -12.61 15.66 -0.45
CA TRP A 212 -11.99 15.48 -1.75
C TRP A 212 -12.34 14.12 -2.35
N ILE A 213 -12.30 13.06 -1.55
CA ILE A 213 -12.68 11.70 -1.96
C ILE A 213 -14.16 11.66 -2.32
N GLU A 214 -15.05 12.25 -1.51
CA GLU A 214 -16.48 12.37 -1.84
C GLU A 214 -16.72 13.05 -3.19
N LYS A 215 -15.90 14.04 -3.54
CA LYS A 215 -16.00 14.75 -4.82
C LYS A 215 -15.49 13.94 -6.02
N TRP A 216 -14.47 13.09 -5.82
CA TRP A 216 -13.79 12.40 -6.93
C TRP A 216 -14.26 10.97 -7.14
N PHE A 217 -14.77 10.35 -6.10
CA PHE A 217 -15.11 8.94 -6.09
C PHE A 217 -16.58 8.79 -5.66
N ASP A 218 -17.42 8.48 -6.64
CA ASP A 218 -18.88 8.40 -6.48
C ASP A 218 -19.28 6.99 -6.05
N ILE A 219 -19.56 6.82 -4.76
CA ILE A 219 -20.13 5.61 -4.14
C ILE A 219 -21.16 6.01 -3.10
N ASP A 220 -21.92 5.06 -2.57
CA ASP A 220 -22.81 5.30 -1.44
C ASP A 220 -22.01 5.50 -0.14
N TYR A 221 -22.12 6.69 0.43
CA TYR A 221 -21.46 7.06 1.69
C TYR A 221 -22.40 7.02 2.90
N SER A 222 -23.63 6.54 2.76
CA SER A 222 -24.66 6.57 3.81
C SER A 222 -24.25 5.86 5.10
N GLU A 223 -23.46 4.79 5.00
CA GLU A 223 -22.94 4.03 6.14
C GLU A 223 -21.70 4.66 6.81
N TYR A 224 -21.06 5.67 6.20
CA TYR A 224 -19.85 6.32 6.75
C TYR A 224 -20.22 7.40 7.78
N THR A 225 -20.70 6.99 8.93
CA THR A 225 -21.31 7.86 9.95
C THR A 225 -20.37 8.30 11.06
N VAL A 226 -19.23 7.61 11.26
CA VAL A 226 -18.24 7.97 12.29
C VAL A 226 -17.31 9.06 11.76
N LYS A 227 -17.16 10.16 12.48
CA LYS A 227 -16.32 11.30 12.09
C LYS A 227 -15.10 11.42 13.01
N GLN A 228 -13.91 11.42 12.43
CA GLN A 228 -12.65 11.69 13.13
C GLN A 228 -11.66 12.40 12.20
N ASN A 229 -10.98 13.44 12.68
CA ASN A 229 -9.91 14.16 11.97
C ASN A 229 -10.25 14.56 10.53
N SER A 230 -11.45 15.12 10.31
CA SER A 230 -11.97 15.50 8.98
C SER A 230 -12.22 14.34 8.02
N TYR A 231 -12.19 13.10 8.51
CA TYR A 231 -12.59 11.91 7.76
C TYR A 231 -13.89 11.32 8.30
N LYS A 232 -14.61 10.66 7.40
CA LYS A 232 -15.74 9.80 7.74
C LYS A 232 -15.29 8.34 7.60
N HIS A 233 -15.75 7.50 8.51
CA HIS A 233 -15.44 6.07 8.58
C HIS A 233 -16.72 5.26 8.74
N LEU A 234 -16.66 3.98 8.37
CA LEU A 234 -17.69 3.01 8.75
C LEU A 234 -17.66 2.80 10.28
N PRO A 235 -18.81 2.58 10.93
CA PRO A 235 -18.88 2.17 12.33
C PRO A 235 -18.16 0.85 12.57
N LEU A 236 -17.59 0.67 13.77
CA LEU A 236 -16.88 -0.54 14.15
C LEU A 236 -17.70 -1.82 13.94
N GLU A 237 -18.99 -1.80 14.31
CA GLU A 237 -19.87 -2.97 14.17
C GLU A 237 -20.06 -3.39 12.70
N LYS A 238 -20.16 -2.42 11.78
CA LYS A 238 -20.18 -2.71 10.33
C LYS A 238 -18.88 -3.29 9.85
N LYS A 239 -17.75 -2.74 10.28
CA LYS A 239 -16.42 -3.28 9.96
C LYS A 239 -16.29 -4.73 10.44
N LYS A 240 -16.74 -5.05 11.65
CA LYS A 240 -16.76 -6.43 12.19
C LYS A 240 -17.61 -7.36 11.33
N GLU A 241 -18.83 -6.93 10.95
CA GLU A 241 -19.71 -7.69 10.07
C GLU A 241 -19.00 -8.02 8.74
N TYR A 242 -18.37 -7.05 8.10
CA TYR A 242 -17.67 -7.26 6.83
C TYR A 242 -16.43 -8.14 6.96
N ILE A 243 -15.63 -7.98 8.02
CA ILE A 243 -14.46 -8.80 8.28
C ILE A 243 -14.84 -10.26 8.53
N SER A 244 -15.97 -10.54 9.23
CA SER A 244 -16.42 -11.90 9.52
C SER A 244 -16.71 -12.74 8.27
N LYS A 245 -16.91 -12.10 7.11
CA LYS A 245 -17.18 -12.75 5.82
C LYS A 245 -15.89 -13.14 5.08
N ILE A 246 -14.72 -12.70 5.56
CA ILE A 246 -13.42 -13.04 4.98
C ILE A 246 -12.88 -14.27 5.70
N THR A 247 -12.77 -15.39 4.99
CA THR A 247 -12.44 -16.71 5.59
C THR A 247 -11.32 -17.47 4.89
N GLY A 248 -10.90 -17.03 3.71
CA GLY A 248 -9.96 -17.77 2.84
C GLY A 248 -8.49 -17.68 3.24
N PHE A 249 -8.13 -16.99 4.34
CA PHE A 249 -6.76 -16.69 4.73
C PHE A 249 -6.42 -17.27 6.09
N LYS A 250 -5.15 -17.69 6.28
CA LYS A 250 -4.64 -18.18 7.57
C LYS A 250 -4.47 -17.06 8.59
N GLU A 251 -4.09 -15.87 8.11
CA GLU A 251 -3.84 -14.69 8.93
C GLU A 251 -4.62 -13.50 8.34
N ILE A 252 -5.54 -12.96 9.13
CA ILE A 252 -6.33 -11.79 8.77
C ILE A 252 -5.96 -10.67 9.73
N SER A 253 -5.56 -9.50 9.22
CA SER A 253 -5.31 -8.30 10.02
C SER A 253 -6.03 -7.10 9.44
N VAL A 254 -6.29 -6.12 10.30
CA VAL A 254 -6.96 -4.87 9.94
C VAL A 254 -6.05 -3.70 10.31
N CYS A 255 -5.74 -2.86 9.31
CA CYS A 255 -5.06 -1.58 9.49
C CYS A 255 -6.09 -0.47 9.61
N GLU A 256 -6.03 0.29 10.70
CA GLU A 256 -7.01 1.32 10.98
C GLU A 256 -6.37 2.52 11.69
N ASP A 257 -6.91 3.71 11.51
CA ASP A 257 -6.47 4.94 12.19
C ASP A 257 -7.59 5.61 13.01
N GLU A 258 -8.85 5.29 12.76
CA GLU A 258 -9.95 5.69 13.64
C GLU A 258 -9.74 5.04 15.01
N THR A 259 -9.87 5.83 16.08
CA THR A 259 -9.33 5.46 17.39
C THR A 259 -10.02 4.24 18.01
N GLU A 260 -11.34 4.19 18.02
CA GLU A 260 -12.09 3.08 18.62
C GLU A 260 -11.83 1.78 17.85
N ALA A 261 -11.92 1.82 16.53
CA ALA A 261 -11.68 0.66 15.69
C ALA A 261 -10.22 0.21 15.77
N TYR A 262 -9.24 1.14 15.79
CA TYR A 262 -7.83 0.79 15.98
C TYR A 262 -7.59 0.01 17.28
N GLU A 263 -8.10 0.51 18.42
CA GLU A 263 -7.94 -0.14 19.71
C GLU A 263 -8.62 -1.52 19.72
N TYR A 264 -9.79 -1.65 19.09
CA TYR A 264 -10.46 -2.93 18.97
C TYR A 264 -9.63 -3.93 18.18
N TRP A 265 -9.20 -3.60 16.96
CA TRP A 265 -8.45 -4.50 16.09
C TRP A 265 -7.11 -4.90 16.70
N LYS A 266 -6.39 -3.94 17.28
CA LYS A 266 -5.12 -4.17 17.96
C LYS A 266 -5.26 -5.17 19.11
N ASN A 267 -6.26 -5.00 19.97
CA ASN A 267 -6.35 -5.74 21.21
C ASN A 267 -7.11 -7.06 21.11
N ASN A 268 -8.05 -7.19 20.14
CA ASN A 268 -9.00 -8.28 20.10
C ASN A 268 -8.94 -9.13 18.81
N PHE A 269 -8.27 -8.67 17.77
CA PHE A 269 -8.39 -9.32 16.46
C PHE A 269 -7.05 -9.58 15.77
N ASN A 270 -6.19 -8.57 15.60
CA ASN A 270 -4.94 -8.70 14.84
C ASN A 270 -4.01 -9.76 15.45
N PRO A 271 -3.42 -10.65 14.63
CA PRO A 271 -2.47 -11.67 15.11
C PRO A 271 -1.27 -11.07 15.84
N ASN A 272 -0.77 -9.94 15.34
CA ASN A 272 0.29 -9.16 16.00
C ASN A 272 -0.30 -7.83 16.49
N LYS A 273 -0.34 -7.66 17.81
CA LYS A 273 -0.88 -6.44 18.46
C LYS A 273 -0.06 -5.18 18.16
N ASP A 274 1.21 -5.36 17.91
CA ASP A 274 2.16 -4.25 17.71
C ASP A 274 2.43 -3.96 16.23
N ASP A 275 2.04 -4.84 15.32
CA ASP A 275 2.22 -4.66 13.88
C ASP A 275 1.03 -5.18 13.08
N CYS A 276 0.14 -4.29 12.63
CA CYS A 276 -0.98 -4.67 11.78
C CYS A 276 -0.55 -5.23 10.41
N CYS A 277 0.66 -4.93 9.94
CA CYS A 277 1.21 -5.50 8.72
C CYS A 277 1.63 -6.96 8.90
N ASN A 278 1.81 -7.41 10.15
CA ASN A 278 2.16 -8.78 10.50
C ASN A 278 3.33 -9.34 9.67
N LEU A 279 4.42 -8.58 9.57
CA LEU A 279 5.59 -8.99 8.81
C LEU A 279 6.34 -10.11 9.51
N ARG A 280 6.84 -11.07 8.74
CA ARG A 280 7.75 -12.12 9.23
C ARG A 280 9.16 -11.54 9.34
N ILE A 281 9.43 -10.76 10.37
CA ILE A 281 10.77 -10.26 10.68
C ILE A 281 11.45 -11.31 11.54
N ASN A 282 12.47 -11.99 11.00
CA ASN A 282 13.33 -12.95 11.72
C ASN A 282 14.43 -12.21 12.47
#